data_a12937b1a4f5d11ec9ca9ad02ed6e1ba
#
_entry.id   a12937b1a4f5d11ec9ca9ad02ed6e1ba
#
_cell.length_a   1.000
_cell.length_b   1.000
_cell.length_c   1.000
_cell.angle_alpha   90.00
_cell.angle_beta   90.00
_cell.angle_gamma   90.00
#
_symmetry.space_group_name_H-M   'P 1'
#
loop_
_entity.id
_entity.type
_entity.pdbx_description
1 polymer ?
#
loop_
_entity_poly.entity_id
_entity_poly.type
_entity_poly.pdbx_seq_one_letter_code
_entity_poly.pdbx_strand_id
1 'polypeptide(L)'
;MKRFESVRTSRASLAAPARFASALRVRGALAAAAAALALGLTAGLAATPAQAAAPLAIGYSDWPGFVAFQVAIEKGWFKEAGVDVNFQWFDYSASLDAFSAGKLDAVGATNGDALVTGASGAKNVMILLTDYSSGNDMIVAKPPVRTVEGLKGKKVGVEVGLVDHLLLDTALAKHALKESDLTLVNAKTNELPQVLASSGDVAAVGAWQPTAGEALKRVPGSRPIFTSADAPGLIYDAITVNPVSLQSRKADWAKVIKVWYRCVAYINDPKTQPDAVKIMSARVGLTPAQYLPLLKGTHLLDSAAARKAFTKGDGLDSVYGSSVNADKFNVRNAVYKQSQNVSAYIDPALANAQ
;
A
#
# COMPACT_ATOMS: atom_id res chain seq x y z
N MET A 1 -57.44 -1.95 25.44
CA MET A 1 -58.26 -1.33 26.53
C MET A 1 -57.68 0.03 26.87
N LYS A 2 -58.51 1.04 26.68
CA LYS A 2 -58.57 2.39 27.30
C LYS A 2 -57.38 3.29 27.04
N ARG A 3 -57.42 4.29 26.16
CA ARG A 3 -58.27 5.53 26.10
C ARG A 3 -57.65 6.66 26.90
N PHE A 4 -57.30 7.72 26.13
CA PHE A 4 -57.87 9.11 26.23
C PHE A 4 -57.28 9.93 27.39
N GLU A 5 -57.01 11.18 27.34
CA GLU A 5 -57.54 12.42 26.69
C GLU A 5 -56.56 13.54 27.01
N SER A 6 -56.11 14.47 26.18
CA SER A 6 -56.84 15.63 25.60
C SER A 6 -57.10 16.78 26.57
N VAL A 7 -56.90 17.99 26.02
CA VAL A 7 -57.63 19.26 26.31
C VAL A 7 -56.79 20.39 26.87
N ARG A 8 -56.51 21.37 26.02
CA ARG A 8 -57.12 22.66 25.70
C ARG A 8 -56.63 23.89 26.49
N THR A 9 -56.08 24.85 25.81
CA THR A 9 -56.54 26.18 25.42
C THR A 9 -56.79 27.27 26.48
N SER A 10 -56.21 28.46 26.21
CA SER A 10 -56.85 29.82 26.20
C SER A 10 -55.77 30.88 26.09
N ARG A 11 -55.68 31.70 25.14
CA ARG A 11 -56.32 32.84 24.53
C ARG A 11 -56.56 34.05 25.46
N ALA A 12 -56.13 35.16 24.90
CA ALA A 12 -56.67 36.53 24.97
C ALA A 12 -55.82 37.49 25.82
N SER A 13 -55.64 38.75 25.53
CA SER A 13 -56.06 39.66 24.47
C SER A 13 -55.51 41.03 24.79
N LEU A 14 -55.14 41.79 23.76
CA LEU A 14 -55.34 43.24 23.54
C LEU A 14 -54.95 44.28 24.62
N ALA A 15 -54.08 45.23 24.25
CA ALA A 15 -54.45 46.61 24.00
C ALA A 15 -53.28 47.56 23.69
N ALA A 16 -53.30 48.22 22.59
CA ALA A 16 -52.67 49.56 22.33
C ALA A 16 -53.69 50.62 22.63
N PRO A 17 -53.47 51.95 22.51
CA PRO A 17 -52.43 52.75 21.88
C PRO A 17 -52.00 54.04 22.61
N ALA A 18 -51.14 54.86 22.05
CA ALA A 18 -51.15 56.30 21.82
C ALA A 18 -49.74 56.91 21.77
N ARG A 19 -49.31 57.37 20.64
CA ARG A 19 -49.18 58.71 20.01
C ARG A 19 -48.63 59.81 20.92
N PHE A 20 -47.51 60.47 20.60
CA PHE A 20 -47.27 61.75 20.00
C PHE A 20 -45.80 62.19 20.12
N ALA A 21 -45.20 62.46 19.00
CA ALA A 21 -44.45 63.62 18.56
C ALA A 21 -43.27 64.17 19.41
N SER A 22 -42.06 64.13 18.83
CA SER A 22 -41.21 65.32 18.70
C SER A 22 -40.09 65.07 17.69
N ALA A 23 -40.25 65.68 16.53
CA ALA A 23 -39.17 65.81 15.55
C ALA A 23 -38.25 66.98 15.96
N LEU A 24 -37.04 66.94 15.43
CA LEU A 24 -35.97 67.93 15.45
C LEU A 24 -34.88 67.69 16.49
N ARG A 25 -33.82 67.03 16.01
CA ARG A 25 -32.40 67.37 16.21
C ARG A 25 -31.50 66.11 15.91
N VAL A 26 -31.40 65.78 14.65
CA VAL A 26 -30.36 64.80 14.22
C VAL A 26 -29.89 65.24 12.83
N ARG A 27 -29.03 66.22 12.77
CA ARG A 27 -28.26 66.54 11.56
C ARG A 27 -26.77 66.68 11.81
N GLY A 28 -26.28 66.28 13.00
CA GLY A 28 -24.85 66.38 13.36
C GLY A 28 -24.13 65.06 13.66
N ALA A 29 -24.83 63.90 13.69
CA ALA A 29 -24.23 62.64 14.12
C ALA A 29 -23.97 61.65 13.00
N LEU A 30 -24.35 61.93 11.76
CA LEU A 30 -24.19 61.01 10.62
C LEU A 30 -22.85 61.14 9.87
N ALA A 31 -22.06 62.21 10.10
CA ALA A 31 -20.75 62.37 9.46
C ALA A 31 -19.59 61.73 10.25
N ALA A 32 -19.75 61.49 11.54
CA ALA A 32 -18.69 60.85 12.37
C ALA A 32 -18.76 59.31 12.36
N ALA A 33 -19.93 58.72 12.04
CA ALA A 33 -20.05 57.24 11.97
C ALA A 33 -19.54 56.63 10.66
N ALA A 34 -19.52 57.41 9.57
CA ALA A 34 -19.00 56.93 8.28
C ALA A 34 -17.48 56.90 8.21
N ALA A 35 -16.75 57.71 8.98
CA ALA A 35 -15.29 57.71 9.02
C ALA A 35 -14.72 56.59 9.92
N ALA A 36 -15.48 56.12 10.92
CA ALA A 36 -15.06 55.04 11.79
C ALA A 36 -15.26 53.62 11.16
N LEU A 37 -16.18 53.48 10.18
CA LEU A 37 -16.39 52.21 9.44
C LEU A 37 -15.38 52.02 8.32
N ALA A 38 -14.72 53.04 7.82
CA ALA A 38 -13.74 52.95 6.73
C ALA A 38 -12.31 52.59 7.26
N LEU A 39 -12.02 52.80 8.53
CA LEU A 39 -10.76 52.40 9.16
C LEU A 39 -10.80 51.01 9.84
N GLY A 40 -11.97 50.40 9.98
CA GLY A 40 -12.15 49.09 10.60
C GLY A 40 -12.06 47.89 9.63
N LEU A 41 -12.02 48.11 8.31
CA LEU A 41 -12.02 47.02 7.31
C LEU A 41 -10.64 46.65 6.78
N THR A 42 -9.54 47.27 7.25
CA THR A 42 -8.16 46.90 6.83
C THR A 42 -7.38 46.14 7.89
N ALA A 43 -7.97 45.84 9.06
CA ALA A 43 -7.33 45.04 10.11
C ALA A 43 -7.99 43.67 10.20
N GLY A 44 -7.49 42.68 9.44
CA GLY A 44 -7.87 41.31 9.75
C GLY A 44 -7.92 40.30 8.64
N LEU A 45 -7.15 40.48 7.56
CA LEU A 45 -6.61 39.31 6.85
C LEU A 45 -5.34 38.87 7.60
N ALA A 46 -5.46 38.58 8.89
CA ALA A 46 -4.51 37.69 9.54
C ALA A 46 -4.63 36.37 8.77
N ALA A 47 -3.67 36.13 7.87
CA ALA A 47 -3.50 34.82 7.28
C ALA A 47 -3.44 33.84 8.46
N THR A 48 -4.51 33.08 8.66
CA THR A 48 -4.43 31.92 9.57
C THR A 48 -3.19 31.17 9.14
N PRO A 49 -2.23 30.90 10.05
CA PRO A 49 -1.07 30.10 9.68
C PRO A 49 -1.63 28.84 9.05
N ALA A 50 -1.29 28.59 7.78
CA ALA A 50 -1.69 27.35 7.10
C ALA A 50 -1.22 26.24 8.02
N GLN A 51 -2.14 25.54 8.66
CA GLN A 51 -1.81 24.42 9.53
C GLN A 51 -1.05 23.43 8.66
N ALA A 52 0.22 23.19 9.01
CA ALA A 52 1.05 22.24 8.26
C ALA A 52 0.25 20.94 8.11
N ALA A 53 0.13 20.47 6.87
CA ALA A 53 -0.58 19.22 6.64
C ALA A 53 0.11 18.10 7.43
N ALA A 54 -0.68 17.19 8.00
CA ALA A 54 -0.12 16.04 8.71
C ALA A 54 0.83 15.24 7.78
N PRO A 55 1.88 14.59 8.32
CA PRO A 55 2.75 13.72 7.55
C PRO A 55 1.98 12.68 6.76
N LEU A 56 2.41 12.36 5.54
CA LEU A 56 1.85 11.23 4.79
C LEU A 56 2.13 9.93 5.53
N ALA A 57 1.10 9.22 5.93
CA ALA A 57 1.19 7.94 6.63
C ALA A 57 1.33 6.81 5.61
N ILE A 58 2.49 6.15 5.56
CA ILE A 58 2.81 5.11 4.57
C ILE A 58 3.15 3.82 5.29
N GLY A 59 2.35 2.77 5.09
CA GLY A 59 2.63 1.43 5.61
C GLY A 59 3.62 0.66 4.73
N TYR A 60 4.57 -0.06 5.33
CA TYR A 60 5.49 -0.92 4.62
C TYR A 60 5.93 -2.11 5.47
N SER A 61 6.45 -3.14 4.83
CA SER A 61 6.86 -4.40 5.45
C SER A 61 8.33 -4.74 5.15
N ASP A 62 8.73 -5.96 5.50
CA ASP A 62 10.09 -6.49 5.36
C ASP A 62 10.50 -6.84 3.92
N TRP A 63 9.59 -6.71 2.94
CA TRP A 63 9.92 -6.92 1.54
C TRP A 63 11.12 -6.05 1.10
N PRO A 64 12.18 -6.64 0.49
CA PRO A 64 13.39 -5.88 0.17
C PRO A 64 13.16 -4.63 -0.68
N GLY A 65 12.17 -4.65 -1.60
CA GLY A 65 11.80 -3.49 -2.39
C GLY A 65 11.23 -2.35 -1.54
N PHE A 66 10.41 -2.63 -0.53
CA PHE A 66 9.90 -1.61 0.37
C PHE A 66 10.95 -1.16 1.39
N VAL A 67 11.81 -2.05 1.86
CA VAL A 67 12.93 -1.73 2.76
C VAL A 67 13.91 -0.73 2.12
N ALA A 68 13.94 -0.63 0.78
CA ALA A 68 14.74 0.38 0.08
C ALA A 68 14.42 1.82 0.51
N PHE A 69 13.17 2.13 0.91
CA PHE A 69 12.82 3.44 1.47
C PHE A 69 13.58 3.80 2.75
N GLN A 70 14.08 2.80 3.49
CA GLN A 70 14.88 3.05 4.70
C GLN A 70 16.14 3.88 4.40
N VAL A 71 16.70 3.75 3.20
CA VAL A 71 17.83 4.58 2.77
C VAL A 71 17.45 6.07 2.78
N ALA A 72 16.30 6.42 2.21
CA ALA A 72 15.85 7.82 2.20
C ALA A 72 15.46 8.32 3.59
N ILE A 73 14.89 7.44 4.42
CA ILE A 73 14.51 7.76 5.81
C ILE A 73 15.78 8.10 6.62
N GLU A 74 16.78 7.22 6.63
CA GLU A 74 18.03 7.41 7.37
C GLU A 74 18.84 8.62 6.88
N LYS A 75 18.80 8.88 5.57
CA LYS A 75 19.51 10.02 4.97
C LYS A 75 18.74 11.34 5.02
N GLY A 76 17.49 11.32 5.52
CA GLY A 76 16.68 12.53 5.64
C GLY A 76 16.20 13.12 4.32
N TRP A 77 16.18 12.34 3.22
CA TRP A 77 15.90 12.84 1.88
C TRP A 77 14.47 13.31 1.67
N PHE A 78 13.50 12.79 2.43
CA PHE A 78 12.13 13.29 2.40
C PHE A 78 12.05 14.72 2.95
N LYS A 79 12.73 14.99 4.07
CA LYS A 79 12.82 16.34 4.64
C LYS A 79 13.55 17.29 3.68
N GLU A 80 14.64 16.84 3.08
CA GLU A 80 15.39 17.59 2.05
C GLU A 80 14.50 17.93 0.84
N ALA A 81 13.64 17.01 0.42
CA ALA A 81 12.66 17.22 -0.64
C ALA A 81 11.47 18.10 -0.22
N GLY A 82 11.37 18.48 1.05
CA GLY A 82 10.27 19.28 1.57
C GLY A 82 8.94 18.52 1.59
N VAL A 83 8.96 17.23 1.87
CA VAL A 83 7.78 16.41 2.13
C VAL A 83 7.88 15.74 3.48
N ASP A 84 6.81 15.82 4.26
CA ASP A 84 6.73 15.17 5.56
C ASP A 84 6.04 13.82 5.41
N VAL A 85 6.72 12.76 5.82
CA VAL A 85 6.29 11.37 5.70
C VAL A 85 6.46 10.64 7.02
N ASN A 86 5.54 9.75 7.32
CA ASN A 86 5.58 8.83 8.45
C ASN A 86 5.50 7.40 7.93
N PHE A 87 6.65 6.78 7.69
CA PHE A 87 6.73 5.36 7.32
C PHE A 87 6.50 4.48 8.53
N GLN A 88 5.45 3.66 8.50
CA GLN A 88 5.04 2.77 9.58
C GLN A 88 5.31 1.33 9.20
N TRP A 89 6.02 0.62 10.09
CA TRP A 89 6.36 -0.79 9.90
C TRP A 89 5.22 -1.71 10.34
N PHE A 90 4.91 -2.69 9.49
CA PHE A 90 3.90 -3.71 9.76
C PHE A 90 4.33 -5.08 9.25
N ASP A 91 3.74 -6.14 9.77
CA ASP A 91 3.58 -7.37 9.00
C ASP A 91 2.73 -7.08 7.77
N TYR A 92 3.02 -7.74 6.64
CA TYR A 92 2.46 -7.36 5.35
C TYR A 92 0.93 -7.27 5.33
N SER A 93 0.22 -8.36 5.66
CA SER A 93 -1.26 -8.33 5.68
C SER A 93 -1.83 -7.33 6.67
N ALA A 94 -1.16 -7.11 7.81
CA ALA A 94 -1.57 -6.09 8.77
C ALA A 94 -1.46 -4.67 8.21
N SER A 95 -0.51 -4.41 7.29
CA SER A 95 -0.41 -3.12 6.60
C SER A 95 -1.60 -2.88 5.67
N LEU A 96 -2.04 -3.91 4.94
CA LEU A 96 -3.22 -3.86 4.08
C LEU A 96 -4.51 -3.63 4.90
N ASP A 97 -4.61 -4.27 6.07
CA ASP A 97 -5.72 -4.05 7.01
C ASP A 97 -5.73 -2.62 7.56
N ALA A 98 -4.56 -2.08 7.94
CA ALA A 98 -4.43 -0.71 8.42
C ALA A 98 -4.81 0.32 7.34
N PHE A 99 -4.40 0.07 6.09
CA PHE A 99 -4.81 0.89 4.95
C PHE A 99 -6.31 0.80 4.70
N SER A 100 -6.88 -0.40 4.71
CA SER A 100 -8.32 -0.64 4.54
C SER A 100 -9.16 0.01 5.63
N ALA A 101 -8.61 0.12 6.85
CA ALA A 101 -9.23 0.84 7.96
C ALA A 101 -9.07 2.36 7.88
N GLY A 102 -8.46 2.90 6.81
CA GLY A 102 -8.25 4.34 6.62
C GLY A 102 -7.21 4.96 7.55
N LYS A 103 -6.32 4.17 8.14
CA LYS A 103 -5.25 4.64 9.05
C LYS A 103 -4.00 5.10 8.30
N LEU A 104 -3.90 4.78 7.01
CA LEU A 104 -2.75 5.08 6.17
C LEU A 104 -3.21 5.82 4.90
N ASP A 105 -2.38 6.74 4.42
CA ASP A 105 -2.53 7.39 3.12
C ASP A 105 -2.14 6.46 1.97
N ALA A 106 -1.15 5.61 2.23
CA ALA A 106 -0.63 4.66 1.27
C ALA A 106 -0.07 3.41 1.95
N VAL A 107 0.08 2.35 1.17
CA VAL A 107 0.71 1.10 1.59
C VAL A 107 1.55 0.52 0.46
N GLY A 108 2.67 -0.11 0.81
CA GLY A 108 3.40 -0.99 -0.08
C GLY A 108 2.64 -2.29 -0.27
N ALA A 109 2.25 -2.59 -1.49
CA ALA A 109 1.48 -3.79 -1.84
C ALA A 109 1.89 -4.34 -3.20
N THR A 110 1.69 -5.64 -3.42
CA THR A 110 1.79 -6.20 -4.76
C THR A 110 0.64 -5.70 -5.63
N ASN A 111 0.82 -5.72 -6.94
CA ASN A 111 -0.24 -5.36 -7.87
C ASN A 111 -1.49 -6.25 -7.72
N GLY A 112 -1.32 -7.53 -7.40
CA GLY A 112 -2.42 -8.46 -7.13
C GLY A 112 -3.17 -8.13 -5.85
N ASP A 113 -2.44 -7.86 -4.76
CA ASP A 113 -3.02 -7.57 -3.44
C ASP A 113 -3.65 -6.17 -3.36
N ALA A 114 -3.19 -5.22 -4.19
CA ALA A 114 -3.87 -3.95 -4.41
C ALA A 114 -5.30 -4.15 -4.96
N LEU A 115 -5.50 -5.13 -5.87
CA LEU A 115 -6.84 -5.49 -6.36
C LEU A 115 -7.69 -6.11 -5.26
N VAL A 116 -7.13 -7.03 -4.46
CA VAL A 116 -7.82 -7.65 -3.31
C VAL A 116 -8.27 -6.60 -2.31
N THR A 117 -7.38 -5.70 -1.95
CA THR A 117 -7.64 -4.57 -1.05
C THR A 117 -8.76 -3.67 -1.59
N GLY A 118 -8.74 -3.37 -2.88
CA GLY A 118 -9.78 -2.56 -3.52
C GLY A 118 -11.13 -3.28 -3.63
N ALA A 119 -11.12 -4.57 -3.94
CA ALA A 119 -12.32 -5.40 -4.00
C ALA A 119 -13.01 -5.53 -2.63
N SER A 120 -12.25 -5.44 -1.53
CA SER A 120 -12.79 -5.37 -0.16
C SER A 120 -13.37 -4.01 0.22
N GLY A 121 -13.30 -2.99 -0.68
CA GLY A 121 -13.87 -1.66 -0.49
C GLY A 121 -12.85 -0.55 -0.21
N ALA A 122 -11.59 -0.85 0.02
CA ALA A 122 -10.54 0.13 0.24
C ALA A 122 -9.98 0.64 -1.09
N LYS A 123 -10.61 1.68 -1.65
CA LYS A 123 -10.18 2.31 -2.91
C LYS A 123 -8.72 2.70 -2.85
N ASN A 124 -7.97 2.31 -3.86
CA ASN A 124 -6.54 2.57 -3.96
C ASN A 124 -6.08 2.68 -5.41
N VAL A 125 -4.93 3.30 -5.61
CA VAL A 125 -4.32 3.50 -6.94
C VAL A 125 -2.80 3.34 -6.81
N MET A 126 -2.21 2.47 -7.61
CA MET A 126 -0.77 2.30 -7.75
C MET A 126 -0.21 3.49 -8.55
N ILE A 127 0.60 4.31 -7.89
CA ILE A 127 1.22 5.52 -8.48
C ILE A 127 2.73 5.40 -8.69
N LEU A 128 3.34 4.41 -8.07
CA LEU A 128 4.76 4.10 -8.14
C LEU A 128 4.93 2.59 -8.14
N LEU A 129 5.61 2.05 -9.14
CA LEU A 129 6.14 0.70 -9.11
C LEU A 129 7.53 0.74 -8.52
N THR A 130 7.73 0.04 -7.41
CA THR A 130 9.02 -0.01 -6.72
C THR A 130 9.96 -1.01 -7.33
N ASP A 131 9.45 -2.18 -7.66
CA ASP A 131 10.24 -3.29 -8.17
C ASP A 131 9.33 -4.38 -8.78
N TYR A 132 9.96 -5.44 -9.27
CA TYR A 132 9.31 -6.73 -9.46
C TYR A 132 10.18 -7.83 -8.86
N SER A 133 9.54 -8.86 -8.34
CA SER A 133 10.21 -10.01 -7.76
C SER A 133 10.82 -10.93 -8.82
N SER A 134 12.05 -11.36 -8.59
CA SER A 134 12.79 -12.27 -9.48
C SER A 134 13.64 -13.24 -8.67
N GLY A 135 12.97 -14.15 -7.94
CA GLY A 135 13.58 -15.20 -7.15
C GLY A 135 13.38 -15.05 -5.63
N ASN A 136 12.85 -13.94 -5.16
CA ASN A 136 12.64 -13.71 -3.73
C ASN A 136 11.30 -14.23 -3.20
N ASP A 137 10.25 -14.30 -4.04
CA ASP A 137 9.07 -15.09 -3.71
C ASP A 137 9.32 -16.54 -4.16
N MET A 138 9.05 -17.51 -3.30
CA MET A 138 9.40 -18.89 -3.59
C MET A 138 8.50 -19.91 -2.89
N ILE A 139 8.36 -21.07 -3.53
CA ILE A 139 7.78 -22.26 -2.92
C ILE A 139 8.93 -23.08 -2.36
N VAL A 140 9.06 -23.10 -1.04
CA VAL A 140 10.10 -23.83 -0.30
C VAL A 140 9.55 -25.19 0.13
N ALA A 141 10.13 -26.27 -0.36
CA ALA A 141 9.73 -27.63 -0.01
C ALA A 141 10.77 -28.31 0.88
N LYS A 142 10.30 -29.13 1.83
CA LYS A 142 11.15 -29.99 2.64
C LYS A 142 11.29 -31.41 2.02
N PRO A 143 12.35 -32.17 2.35
CA PRO A 143 12.46 -33.54 1.92
C PRO A 143 11.24 -34.39 2.28
N PRO A 144 10.81 -35.35 1.42
CA PRO A 144 11.48 -35.76 0.17
C PRO A 144 11.06 -34.97 -1.07
N VAL A 145 10.18 -33.94 -0.96
CA VAL A 145 9.68 -33.16 -2.10
C VAL A 145 10.82 -32.35 -2.72
N ARG A 146 10.97 -32.44 -4.05
CA ARG A 146 12.07 -31.80 -4.81
C ARG A 146 11.61 -31.04 -6.04
N THR A 147 10.35 -31.24 -6.45
CA THR A 147 9.75 -30.61 -7.63
C THR A 147 8.31 -30.18 -7.31
N VAL A 148 7.72 -29.36 -8.19
CA VAL A 148 6.32 -28.92 -8.05
C VAL A 148 5.36 -30.12 -8.18
N GLU A 149 5.66 -31.08 -9.07
CA GLU A 149 4.83 -32.29 -9.24
C GLU A 149 4.78 -33.14 -7.95
N GLY A 150 5.84 -33.08 -7.15
CA GLY A 150 5.91 -33.76 -5.85
C GLY A 150 4.97 -33.20 -4.79
N LEU A 151 4.30 -32.07 -5.06
CA LEU A 151 3.28 -31.49 -4.18
C LEU A 151 1.91 -32.19 -4.29
N LYS A 152 1.70 -33.02 -5.32
CA LYS A 152 0.43 -33.72 -5.49
C LYS A 152 0.08 -34.55 -4.26
N GLY A 153 -1.14 -34.34 -3.72
CA GLY A 153 -1.63 -34.99 -2.49
C GLY A 153 -0.99 -34.49 -1.19
N LYS A 154 -0.20 -33.39 -1.23
CA LYS A 154 0.48 -32.84 -0.06
C LYS A 154 -0.26 -31.64 0.52
N LYS A 155 0.08 -31.30 1.76
CA LYS A 155 -0.30 -30.01 2.38
C LYS A 155 0.76 -28.97 2.08
N VAL A 156 0.32 -27.78 1.67
CA VAL A 156 1.15 -26.63 1.35
C VAL A 156 0.67 -25.41 2.12
N GLY A 157 1.56 -24.79 2.88
CA GLY A 157 1.25 -23.57 3.64
C GLY A 157 1.41 -22.34 2.77
N VAL A 158 0.41 -21.46 2.76
CA VAL A 158 0.46 -20.12 2.13
C VAL A 158 -0.47 -19.19 2.88
N GLU A 159 -0.25 -17.89 2.75
CA GLU A 159 -1.26 -16.90 3.14
C GLU A 159 -2.30 -16.82 2.01
N VAL A 160 -3.43 -17.50 2.22
CA VAL A 160 -4.44 -17.75 1.17
C VAL A 160 -5.05 -16.43 0.69
N GLY A 161 -5.08 -16.26 -0.63
CA GLY A 161 -5.64 -15.09 -1.30
C GLY A 161 -4.65 -13.95 -1.51
N LEU A 162 -3.38 -14.11 -1.09
CA LEU A 162 -2.31 -13.13 -1.30
C LEU A 162 -1.24 -13.63 -2.27
N VAL A 163 -0.18 -12.86 -2.41
CA VAL A 163 0.86 -12.98 -3.44
C VAL A 163 1.47 -14.38 -3.60
N ASP A 164 1.86 -15.06 -2.51
CA ASP A 164 2.46 -16.40 -2.61
C ASP A 164 1.46 -17.50 -2.93
N HIS A 165 0.16 -17.26 -2.71
CA HIS A 165 -0.88 -18.13 -3.24
C HIS A 165 -0.99 -17.99 -4.77
N LEU A 166 -0.87 -16.78 -5.33
CA LEU A 166 -0.75 -16.55 -6.77
C LEU A 166 0.49 -17.23 -7.35
N LEU A 167 1.64 -17.15 -6.66
CA LEU A 167 2.87 -17.82 -7.08
C LEU A 167 2.69 -19.35 -7.09
N LEU A 168 2.10 -19.92 -6.06
CA LEU A 168 1.80 -21.36 -5.98
C LEU A 168 0.88 -21.81 -7.10
N ASP A 169 -0.23 -21.10 -7.33
CA ASP A 169 -1.17 -21.40 -8.42
C ASP A 169 -0.47 -21.36 -9.79
N THR A 170 0.39 -20.37 -10.00
CA THR A 170 1.21 -20.25 -11.22
C THR A 170 2.17 -21.42 -11.37
N ALA A 171 2.84 -21.84 -10.28
CA ALA A 171 3.71 -23.01 -10.28
C ALA A 171 2.93 -24.27 -10.64
N LEU A 172 1.78 -24.49 -10.02
CA LEU A 172 0.93 -25.65 -10.30
C LEU A 172 0.49 -25.69 -11.76
N ALA A 173 0.00 -24.56 -12.28
CA ALA A 173 -0.47 -24.46 -13.68
C ALA A 173 0.65 -24.77 -14.69
N LYS A 174 1.87 -24.28 -14.45
CA LYS A 174 3.04 -24.55 -15.31
C LYS A 174 3.46 -26.03 -15.30
N HIS A 175 3.11 -26.77 -14.25
CA HIS A 175 3.42 -28.20 -14.07
C HIS A 175 2.21 -29.10 -14.22
N ALA A 176 1.15 -28.64 -14.93
CA ALA A 176 -0.07 -29.38 -15.21
C ALA A 176 -0.81 -29.89 -13.93
N LEU A 177 -0.66 -29.19 -12.82
CA LEU A 177 -1.36 -29.43 -11.57
C LEU A 177 -2.42 -28.33 -11.32
N LYS A 178 -3.32 -28.62 -10.38
CA LYS A 178 -4.37 -27.69 -9.92
C LYS A 178 -4.29 -27.58 -8.39
N GLU A 179 -4.87 -26.52 -7.85
CA GLU A 179 -4.99 -26.35 -6.39
C GLU A 179 -5.70 -27.55 -5.73
N SER A 180 -6.72 -28.12 -6.41
CA SER A 180 -7.42 -29.31 -5.93
C SER A 180 -6.56 -30.58 -5.85
N ASP A 181 -5.36 -30.57 -6.41
CA ASP A 181 -4.40 -31.70 -6.28
C ASP A 181 -3.62 -31.68 -4.97
N LEU A 182 -3.80 -30.65 -4.12
CA LEU A 182 -3.14 -30.49 -2.84
C LEU A 182 -4.12 -29.94 -1.77
N THR A 183 -3.66 -29.81 -0.55
CA THR A 183 -4.45 -29.20 0.54
C THR A 183 -3.74 -27.94 1.00
N LEU A 184 -4.41 -26.78 0.91
CA LEU A 184 -3.87 -25.53 1.43
C LEU A 184 -3.95 -25.50 2.97
N VAL A 185 -2.89 -24.98 3.59
CA VAL A 185 -2.85 -24.62 5.02
C VAL A 185 -2.67 -23.11 5.08
N ASN A 186 -3.73 -22.42 5.50
CA ASN A 186 -3.69 -20.96 5.61
C ASN A 186 -2.91 -20.55 6.87
N ALA A 187 -1.86 -19.77 6.69
CA ALA A 187 -1.09 -19.14 7.76
C ALA A 187 -0.50 -17.83 7.25
N LYS A 188 -0.25 -16.88 8.15
CA LYS A 188 0.44 -15.64 7.80
C LYS A 188 1.86 -15.93 7.34
N THR A 189 2.36 -15.15 6.39
CA THR A 189 3.69 -15.39 5.79
C THR A 189 4.79 -15.46 6.85
N ASN A 190 4.78 -14.61 7.87
CA ASN A 190 5.76 -14.63 8.96
C ASN A 190 5.68 -15.89 9.86
N GLU A 191 4.58 -16.65 9.83
CA GLU A 191 4.38 -17.89 10.58
C GLU A 191 4.83 -19.13 9.78
N LEU A 192 4.92 -19.04 8.45
CA LEU A 192 5.18 -20.17 7.56
C LEU A 192 6.50 -20.91 7.82
N PRO A 193 7.61 -20.27 8.22
CA PRO A 193 8.83 -20.97 8.60
C PRO A 193 8.60 -21.93 9.77
N GLN A 194 7.81 -21.52 10.76
CA GLN A 194 7.45 -22.37 11.89
C GLN A 194 6.47 -23.49 11.47
N VAL A 195 5.49 -23.16 10.62
CA VAL A 195 4.55 -24.17 10.07
C VAL A 195 5.31 -25.27 9.33
N LEU A 196 6.27 -24.91 8.46
CA LEU A 196 7.11 -25.90 7.75
C LEU A 196 7.95 -26.75 8.69
N ALA A 197 8.50 -26.14 9.74
CA ALA A 197 9.40 -26.82 10.67
C ALA A 197 8.68 -27.75 11.64
N SER A 198 7.53 -27.33 12.20
CA SER A 198 6.84 -28.05 13.26
C SER A 198 5.80 -29.02 12.75
N SER A 199 5.22 -28.79 11.58
CA SER A 199 4.17 -29.61 11.02
C SER A 199 4.75 -30.86 10.32
N GLY A 200 4.42 -32.05 10.81
CA GLY A 200 4.89 -33.32 10.21
C GLY A 200 4.42 -33.51 8.77
N ASP A 201 3.24 -32.99 8.43
CA ASP A 201 2.50 -33.25 7.20
C ASP A 201 2.48 -32.07 6.19
N VAL A 202 2.89 -30.83 6.58
CA VAL A 202 3.10 -29.74 5.62
C VAL A 202 4.41 -29.99 4.86
N ALA A 203 4.30 -30.15 3.56
CA ALA A 203 5.42 -30.51 2.70
C ALA A 203 6.18 -29.33 2.10
N ALA A 204 5.49 -28.18 1.93
CA ALA A 204 6.07 -26.96 1.39
C ALA A 204 5.33 -25.72 1.92
N VAL A 205 5.97 -24.57 1.77
CA VAL A 205 5.35 -23.25 2.05
C VAL A 205 5.69 -22.28 0.93
N GLY A 206 4.76 -21.35 0.62
CA GLY A 206 5.01 -20.20 -0.23
C GLY A 206 5.31 -18.98 0.64
N ALA A 207 6.47 -18.39 0.46
CA ALA A 207 6.90 -17.22 1.23
C ALA A 207 7.93 -16.40 0.46
N TRP A 208 8.02 -15.11 0.79
CA TRP A 208 9.05 -14.21 0.25
C TRP A 208 10.23 -14.02 1.21
N GLN A 209 11.31 -13.43 0.70
CA GLN A 209 12.47 -13.05 1.50
C GLN A 209 12.17 -11.80 2.36
N PRO A 210 12.67 -11.75 3.64
CA PRO A 210 13.62 -12.69 4.26
C PRO A 210 12.99 -13.96 4.86
N THR A 211 11.67 -14.03 4.99
CA THR A 211 10.94 -15.12 5.65
C THR A 211 11.19 -16.49 5.00
N ALA A 212 11.23 -16.54 3.66
CA ALA A 212 11.60 -17.79 2.96
C ALA A 212 13.00 -18.29 3.32
N GLY A 213 13.96 -17.36 3.50
CA GLY A 213 15.31 -17.69 3.98
C GLY A 213 15.31 -18.26 5.38
N GLU A 214 14.40 -17.82 6.24
CA GLU A 214 14.22 -18.40 7.56
C GLU A 214 13.67 -19.83 7.48
N ALA A 215 12.70 -20.09 6.61
CA ALA A 215 12.19 -21.44 6.37
C ALA A 215 13.30 -22.40 5.89
N LEU A 216 14.12 -21.96 4.94
CA LEU A 216 15.27 -22.71 4.45
C LEU A 216 16.29 -23.01 5.55
N LYS A 217 16.55 -22.08 6.45
CA LYS A 217 17.47 -22.23 7.58
C LYS A 217 16.91 -23.16 8.66
N ARG A 218 15.60 -23.05 8.97
CA ARG A 218 14.95 -23.84 10.03
C ARG A 218 14.78 -25.31 9.66
N VAL A 219 14.65 -25.63 8.37
CA VAL A 219 14.39 -26.99 7.89
C VAL A 219 15.56 -27.46 7.01
N PRO A 220 16.56 -28.16 7.60
CA PRO A 220 17.70 -28.64 6.84
C PRO A 220 17.30 -29.54 5.66
N GLY A 221 17.92 -29.28 4.50
CA GLY A 221 17.63 -29.99 3.26
C GLY A 221 16.38 -29.50 2.53
N SER A 222 15.64 -28.49 3.06
CA SER A 222 14.62 -27.77 2.28
C SER A 222 15.27 -26.96 1.16
N ARG A 223 14.49 -26.68 0.13
CA ARG A 223 14.95 -25.94 -1.06
C ARG A 223 13.80 -25.27 -1.77
N PRO A 224 14.04 -24.18 -2.50
CA PRO A 224 13.07 -23.69 -3.46
C PRO A 224 12.81 -24.72 -4.55
N ILE A 225 11.54 -24.93 -4.89
CA ILE A 225 11.13 -25.79 -6.02
C ILE A 225 10.47 -25.00 -7.13
N PHE A 226 10.11 -23.74 -6.87
CA PHE A 226 9.64 -22.75 -7.81
C PHE A 226 9.88 -21.37 -7.21
N THR A 227 10.18 -20.38 -8.02
CA THR A 227 10.42 -18.99 -7.59
C THR A 227 9.79 -17.99 -8.55
N SER A 228 9.71 -16.73 -8.16
CA SER A 228 9.27 -15.64 -9.04
C SER A 228 10.19 -15.46 -10.27
N ALA A 229 11.45 -15.93 -10.24
CA ALA A 229 12.32 -15.94 -11.42
C ALA A 229 11.82 -16.89 -12.53
N ASP A 230 11.03 -17.91 -12.17
CA ASP A 230 10.39 -18.83 -13.12
C ASP A 230 9.13 -18.22 -13.81
N ALA A 231 8.70 -17.04 -13.31
CA ALA A 231 7.57 -16.27 -13.84
C ALA A 231 7.84 -14.76 -13.78
N PRO A 232 8.83 -14.23 -14.54
CA PRO A 232 9.21 -12.81 -14.48
C PRO A 232 8.04 -11.88 -14.77
N GLY A 233 7.86 -10.85 -13.94
CA GLY A 233 6.77 -9.89 -14.06
C GLY A 233 5.41 -10.40 -13.55
N LEU A 234 5.36 -11.58 -12.92
CA LEU A 234 4.15 -12.05 -12.25
C LEU A 234 3.78 -11.15 -11.06
N ILE A 235 4.78 -10.67 -10.33
CA ILE A 235 4.65 -9.92 -9.08
C ILE A 235 5.37 -8.58 -9.25
N TYR A 236 4.62 -7.50 -9.38
CA TYR A 236 5.10 -6.13 -9.23
C TYR A 236 4.75 -5.61 -7.85
N ASP A 237 5.67 -4.87 -7.26
CA ASP A 237 5.46 -4.16 -6.02
C ASP A 237 5.22 -2.68 -6.30
N ALA A 238 4.31 -2.09 -5.53
CA ALA A 238 3.86 -0.72 -5.75
C ALA A 238 3.62 0.02 -4.44
N ILE A 239 3.75 1.34 -4.48
CA ILE A 239 3.08 2.20 -3.51
C ILE A 239 1.69 2.48 -4.05
N THR A 240 0.69 1.95 -3.34
CA THR A 240 -0.72 2.13 -3.63
C THR A 240 -1.31 3.14 -2.66
N VAL A 241 -2.01 4.14 -3.19
CA VAL A 241 -2.40 5.36 -2.46
C VAL A 241 -3.93 5.49 -2.43
N ASN A 242 -4.45 5.98 -1.32
CA ASN A 242 -5.85 6.37 -1.22
C ASN A 242 -6.14 7.52 -2.22
N PRO A 243 -7.15 7.42 -3.09
CA PRO A 243 -7.45 8.45 -4.09
C PRO A 243 -7.69 9.85 -3.52
N VAL A 244 -8.24 9.96 -2.30
CA VAL A 244 -8.44 11.26 -1.63
C VAL A 244 -7.10 11.89 -1.27
N SER A 245 -6.18 11.10 -0.69
CA SER A 245 -4.81 11.55 -0.40
C SER A 245 -4.06 11.92 -1.68
N LEU A 246 -4.19 11.10 -2.74
CA LEU A 246 -3.57 11.40 -4.03
C LEU A 246 -4.04 12.74 -4.59
N GLN A 247 -5.34 13.00 -4.55
CA GLN A 247 -5.91 14.25 -5.08
C GLN A 247 -5.50 15.47 -4.25
N SER A 248 -5.57 15.38 -2.92
CA SER A 248 -5.31 16.50 -2.02
C SER A 248 -3.82 16.78 -1.79
N ARG A 249 -2.95 15.79 -1.97
CA ARG A 249 -1.51 15.83 -1.68
C ARG A 249 -0.64 15.49 -2.92
N LYS A 250 -1.14 15.77 -4.13
CA LYS A 250 -0.48 15.40 -5.39
C LYS A 250 0.98 15.86 -5.49
N ALA A 251 1.27 17.08 -5.03
CA ALA A 251 2.63 17.63 -5.04
C ALA A 251 3.58 16.87 -4.09
N ASP A 252 3.06 16.41 -2.95
CA ASP A 252 3.85 15.64 -1.99
C ASP A 252 4.12 14.23 -2.50
N TRP A 253 3.14 13.59 -3.12
CA TRP A 253 3.33 12.29 -3.79
C TRP A 253 4.36 12.36 -4.92
N ALA A 254 4.39 13.44 -5.69
CA ALA A 254 5.43 13.64 -6.70
C ALA A 254 6.84 13.71 -6.08
N LYS A 255 6.99 14.35 -4.91
CA LYS A 255 8.26 14.39 -4.17
C LYS A 255 8.65 13.01 -3.64
N VAL A 256 7.68 12.22 -3.11
CA VAL A 256 7.92 10.84 -2.66
C VAL A 256 8.47 9.99 -3.81
N ILE A 257 7.87 10.07 -4.99
CA ILE A 257 8.31 9.33 -6.19
C ILE A 257 9.72 9.77 -6.60
N LYS A 258 10.01 11.06 -6.60
CA LYS A 258 11.36 11.57 -6.90
C LYS A 258 12.40 11.06 -5.91
N VAL A 259 12.07 11.02 -4.63
CA VAL A 259 12.94 10.46 -3.58
C VAL A 259 13.16 8.98 -3.80
N TRP A 260 12.14 8.22 -4.21
CA TRP A 260 12.27 6.81 -4.56
C TRP A 260 13.32 6.60 -5.66
N TYR A 261 13.24 7.30 -6.78
CA TYR A 261 14.22 7.14 -7.85
C TYR A 261 15.65 7.54 -7.42
N ARG A 262 15.79 8.50 -6.49
CA ARG A 262 17.08 8.78 -5.84
C ARG A 262 17.56 7.58 -5.01
N CYS A 263 16.67 6.88 -4.29
CA CYS A 263 17.02 5.65 -3.57
C CYS A 263 17.52 4.58 -4.52
N VAL A 264 16.80 4.33 -5.61
CA VAL A 264 17.17 3.31 -6.61
C VAL A 264 18.55 3.62 -7.21
N ALA A 265 18.78 4.87 -7.59
CA ALA A 265 20.09 5.29 -8.09
C ALA A 265 21.21 5.06 -7.07
N TYR A 266 20.96 5.38 -5.80
CA TYR A 266 21.94 5.19 -4.72
C TYR A 266 22.22 3.73 -4.41
N ILE A 267 21.20 2.87 -4.46
CA ILE A 267 21.31 1.43 -4.22
C ILE A 267 22.04 0.74 -5.38
N ASN A 268 21.85 1.22 -6.61
CA ASN A 268 22.44 0.61 -7.80
C ASN A 268 23.86 1.12 -8.10
N ASP A 269 24.32 2.24 -7.52
CA ASP A 269 25.68 2.72 -7.69
C ASP A 269 26.65 1.89 -6.85
N PRO A 270 27.64 1.20 -7.45
CA PRO A 270 28.64 0.39 -6.73
C PRO A 270 29.37 1.13 -5.61
N LYS A 271 29.51 2.47 -5.70
CA LYS A 271 30.16 3.27 -4.68
C LYS A 271 29.32 3.47 -3.43
N THR A 272 28.00 3.54 -3.56
CA THR A 272 27.07 3.80 -2.46
C THR A 272 26.30 2.57 -2.04
N GLN A 273 26.25 1.51 -2.86
CA GLN A 273 25.58 0.26 -2.56
C GLN A 273 25.99 -0.35 -1.19
N PRO A 274 27.28 -0.40 -0.78
CA PRO A 274 27.65 -0.97 0.51
C PRO A 274 26.98 -0.24 1.69
N ASP A 275 26.85 1.09 1.62
CA ASP A 275 26.15 1.89 2.64
C ASP A 275 24.62 1.62 2.59
N ALA A 276 24.02 1.60 1.40
CA ALA A 276 22.61 1.26 1.23
C ALA A 276 22.28 -0.13 1.80
N VAL A 277 23.08 -1.14 1.46
CA VAL A 277 22.92 -2.53 1.95
C VAL A 277 23.06 -2.58 3.47
N LYS A 278 23.99 -1.82 4.07
CA LYS A 278 24.13 -1.72 5.53
C LYS A 278 22.85 -1.17 6.18
N ILE A 279 22.28 -0.13 5.64
CA ILE A 279 21.03 0.47 6.14
C ILE A 279 19.87 -0.53 6.02
N MET A 280 19.67 -1.08 4.82
CA MET A 280 18.57 -1.99 4.53
C MET A 280 18.66 -3.28 5.35
N SER A 281 19.84 -3.87 5.46
CA SER A 281 20.04 -5.11 6.22
C SER A 281 19.78 -4.92 7.72
N ALA A 282 20.22 -3.78 8.28
CA ALA A 282 19.99 -3.45 9.68
C ALA A 282 18.48 -3.36 10.00
N ARG A 283 17.67 -2.84 9.05
CA ARG A 283 16.22 -2.70 9.23
C ARG A 283 15.52 -4.04 9.45
N VAL A 284 15.99 -5.10 8.80
CA VAL A 284 15.40 -6.45 8.87
C VAL A 284 16.22 -7.43 9.72
N GLY A 285 17.18 -6.94 10.51
CA GLY A 285 17.97 -7.76 11.42
C GLY A 285 18.94 -8.73 10.74
N LEU A 286 19.35 -8.45 9.49
CA LEU A 286 20.31 -9.24 8.74
C LEU A 286 21.69 -8.57 8.68
N THR A 287 22.72 -9.37 8.41
CA THR A 287 24.02 -8.83 8.03
C THR A 287 24.02 -8.37 6.56
N PRO A 288 24.88 -7.41 6.16
CA PRO A 288 25.02 -7.03 4.76
C PRO A 288 25.25 -8.21 3.80
N ALA A 289 26.03 -9.20 4.21
CA ALA A 289 26.29 -10.40 3.42
C ALA A 289 25.05 -11.28 3.21
N GLN A 290 24.15 -11.34 4.20
CA GLN A 290 22.87 -12.04 4.09
C GLN A 290 21.86 -11.28 3.24
N TYR A 291 21.90 -9.93 3.28
CA TYR A 291 20.94 -9.07 2.57
C TYR A 291 21.26 -8.93 1.06
N LEU A 292 22.55 -8.92 0.69
CA LEU A 292 22.96 -8.69 -0.70
C LEU A 292 22.32 -9.67 -1.71
N PRO A 293 22.17 -10.99 -1.42
CA PRO A 293 21.42 -11.90 -2.27
C PRO A 293 19.94 -11.51 -2.45
N LEU A 294 19.30 -11.01 -1.40
CA LEU A 294 17.91 -10.56 -1.45
C LEU A 294 17.75 -9.36 -2.39
N LEU A 295 18.68 -8.42 -2.33
CA LEU A 295 18.70 -7.30 -3.24
C LEU A 295 18.84 -7.73 -4.72
N LYS A 296 19.60 -8.79 -4.99
CA LYS A 296 19.73 -9.35 -6.35
C LYS A 296 18.45 -9.99 -6.88
N GLY A 297 17.62 -10.53 -5.99
CA GLY A 297 16.31 -11.11 -6.33
C GLY A 297 15.17 -10.11 -6.37
N THR A 298 15.47 -8.80 -6.19
CA THR A 298 14.51 -7.70 -6.23
C THR A 298 14.93 -6.74 -7.33
N HIS A 299 14.21 -6.69 -8.43
CA HIS A 299 14.50 -5.78 -9.52
C HIS A 299 13.92 -4.40 -9.24
N LEU A 300 14.67 -3.54 -8.52
CA LEU A 300 14.29 -2.17 -8.26
C LEU A 300 14.12 -1.40 -9.58
N LEU A 301 12.99 -0.73 -9.76
CA LEU A 301 12.66 0.00 -10.96
C LEU A 301 13.11 1.46 -10.86
N ASP A 302 14.04 1.86 -11.72
CA ASP A 302 14.30 3.27 -11.98
C ASP A 302 13.17 3.89 -12.82
N SER A 303 13.24 5.21 -13.08
CA SER A 303 12.17 5.89 -13.81
C SER A 303 11.97 5.38 -15.24
N ALA A 304 13.01 4.89 -15.90
CA ALA A 304 12.91 4.35 -17.26
C ALA A 304 12.26 2.97 -17.27
N ALA A 305 12.67 2.09 -16.36
CA ALA A 305 12.11 0.76 -16.19
C ALA A 305 10.65 0.82 -15.70
N ALA A 306 10.34 1.74 -14.77
CA ALA A 306 8.97 1.95 -14.30
C ALA A 306 8.05 2.44 -15.45
N ARG A 307 8.49 3.40 -16.28
CA ARG A 307 7.72 3.83 -17.46
C ARG A 307 7.44 2.69 -18.41
N LYS A 308 8.42 1.80 -18.65
CA LYS A 308 8.21 0.61 -19.47
C LYS A 308 7.16 -0.32 -18.85
N ALA A 309 7.27 -0.63 -17.57
CA ALA A 309 6.33 -1.48 -16.85
C ALA A 309 4.91 -0.89 -16.79
N PHE A 310 4.78 0.44 -16.75
CA PHE A 310 3.51 1.16 -16.83
C PHE A 310 2.93 1.28 -18.26
N THR A 311 3.64 0.85 -19.28
CA THR A 311 3.08 0.80 -20.64
C THR A 311 1.99 -0.28 -20.69
N LYS A 312 0.81 0.07 -21.22
CA LYS A 312 -0.29 -0.89 -21.35
C LYS A 312 0.10 -2.05 -22.25
N GLY A 313 -0.13 -3.26 -21.77
CA GLY A 313 0.15 -4.51 -22.48
C GLY A 313 -0.54 -5.67 -21.77
N ASP A 314 -0.69 -6.78 -22.47
CA ASP A 314 -1.38 -7.98 -21.98
C ASP A 314 -0.40 -9.01 -21.36
N GLY A 315 0.91 -8.80 -21.55
CA GLY A 315 1.97 -9.67 -21.03
C GLY A 315 2.37 -9.30 -19.60
N LEU A 316 3.14 -10.18 -18.96
CA LEU A 316 3.66 -9.98 -17.61
C LEU A 316 4.75 -8.87 -17.54
N ASP A 317 5.28 -8.42 -18.66
CA ASP A 317 6.21 -7.28 -18.75
C ASP A 317 5.51 -5.92 -18.57
N SER A 318 4.18 -5.92 -18.49
CA SER A 318 3.33 -4.78 -18.15
C SER A 318 2.60 -5.02 -16.83
N VAL A 319 2.58 -4.02 -15.93
CA VAL A 319 1.77 -4.09 -14.72
C VAL A 319 0.28 -4.28 -15.02
N TYR A 320 -0.22 -3.83 -16.17
CA TYR A 320 -1.60 -4.06 -16.59
C TYR A 320 -1.86 -5.54 -16.88
N GLY A 321 -1.03 -6.18 -17.69
CA GLY A 321 -1.17 -7.61 -18.00
C GLY A 321 -0.92 -8.49 -16.78
N SER A 322 0.09 -8.17 -15.96
CA SER A 322 0.34 -8.85 -14.69
C SER A 322 -0.88 -8.73 -13.75
N SER A 323 -1.46 -7.53 -13.61
CA SER A 323 -2.65 -7.33 -12.77
C SER A 323 -3.90 -8.02 -13.31
N VAL A 324 -4.07 -8.10 -14.63
CA VAL A 324 -5.15 -8.90 -15.25
C VAL A 324 -4.95 -10.40 -14.96
N ASN A 325 -3.70 -10.88 -14.97
CA ASN A 325 -3.41 -12.25 -14.56
C ASN A 325 -3.75 -12.51 -13.08
N ALA A 326 -3.39 -11.60 -12.20
CA ALA A 326 -3.74 -11.66 -10.78
C ALA A 326 -5.26 -11.58 -10.55
N ASP A 327 -5.99 -10.72 -11.29
CA ASP A 327 -7.45 -10.63 -11.24
C ASP A 327 -8.11 -11.97 -11.62
N LYS A 328 -7.63 -12.61 -12.70
CA LYS A 328 -8.12 -13.95 -13.11
C LYS A 328 -7.89 -15.00 -12.03
N PHE A 329 -6.71 -14.99 -11.38
CA PHE A 329 -6.42 -15.85 -10.25
C PHE A 329 -7.40 -15.60 -9.10
N ASN A 330 -7.58 -14.36 -8.70
CA ASN A 330 -8.42 -13.97 -7.58
C ASN A 330 -9.89 -14.39 -7.79
N VAL A 331 -10.43 -14.21 -8.99
CA VAL A 331 -11.78 -14.65 -9.33
C VAL A 331 -11.89 -16.18 -9.32
N ARG A 332 -10.92 -16.87 -9.96
CA ARG A 332 -10.92 -18.35 -10.06
C ARG A 332 -10.85 -19.02 -8.69
N ASN A 333 -10.06 -18.46 -7.79
CA ASN A 333 -9.85 -18.98 -6.44
C ASN A 333 -10.80 -18.35 -5.40
N ALA A 334 -11.84 -17.65 -5.86
CA ALA A 334 -12.89 -17.06 -5.03
C ALA A 334 -12.35 -16.09 -3.95
N VAL A 335 -11.20 -15.46 -4.18
CA VAL A 335 -10.68 -14.38 -3.31
C VAL A 335 -11.66 -13.20 -3.35
N TYR A 336 -12.19 -12.91 -4.53
CA TYR A 336 -13.39 -12.08 -4.71
C TYR A 336 -14.26 -12.59 -5.88
N LYS A 337 -15.53 -12.14 -5.91
CA LYS A 337 -16.56 -12.74 -6.80
C LYS A 337 -16.56 -12.20 -8.22
N GLN A 338 -16.10 -10.96 -8.44
CA GLN A 338 -16.22 -10.24 -9.70
C GLN A 338 -14.90 -9.63 -10.11
N SER A 339 -14.55 -9.78 -11.39
CA SER A 339 -13.37 -9.17 -11.98
C SER A 339 -13.33 -7.65 -11.76
N GLN A 340 -12.16 -7.14 -11.45
CA GLN A 340 -11.93 -5.74 -11.19
C GLN A 340 -11.59 -4.99 -12.48
N ASN A 341 -11.93 -3.70 -12.54
CA ASN A 341 -11.41 -2.83 -13.57
C ASN A 341 -9.94 -2.49 -13.29
N VAL A 342 -9.02 -3.35 -13.69
CA VAL A 342 -7.58 -3.21 -13.44
C VAL A 342 -7.06 -1.81 -13.76
N SER A 343 -7.51 -1.21 -14.87
CA SER A 343 -7.05 0.13 -15.27
C SER A 343 -7.41 1.23 -14.26
N ALA A 344 -8.41 1.03 -13.42
CA ALA A 344 -8.77 1.98 -12.37
C ALA A 344 -7.83 1.95 -11.16
N TYR A 345 -7.00 0.91 -11.05
CA TYR A 345 -6.00 0.74 -9.99
C TYR A 345 -4.60 1.22 -10.37
N ILE A 346 -4.42 1.78 -11.56
CA ILE A 346 -3.09 2.13 -12.07
C ILE A 346 -3.11 3.57 -12.59
N ASP A 347 -2.31 4.44 -11.99
CA ASP A 347 -2.11 5.83 -12.43
C ASP A 347 -0.61 6.15 -12.55
N PRO A 348 -0.04 6.07 -13.77
CA PRO A 348 1.37 6.35 -14.00
C PRO A 348 1.72 7.84 -14.10
N ALA A 349 0.75 8.75 -13.99
CA ALA A 349 0.94 10.15 -14.35
C ALA A 349 2.08 10.82 -13.56
N LEU A 350 2.17 10.58 -12.26
CA LEU A 350 3.24 11.15 -11.44
C LEU A 350 4.60 10.49 -11.68
N ALA A 351 4.64 9.17 -11.85
CA ALA A 351 5.87 8.43 -12.14
C ALA A 351 6.44 8.81 -13.51
N ASN A 352 5.59 8.97 -14.52
CA ASN A 352 6.00 9.36 -15.87
C ASN A 352 6.46 10.81 -15.99
N ALA A 353 6.13 11.65 -15.03
CA ALA A 353 6.53 13.06 -14.98
C ALA A 353 7.92 13.29 -14.33
N GLN A 354 8.61 12.24 -13.85
CA GLN A 354 9.93 12.33 -13.21
C GLN A 354 11.09 12.18 -14.19
#